data_9e191b77d3d96f8c6af81e728695dfa5
#
_entry.id   9e191b77d3d96f8c6af81e728695dfa5
#
_cell.length_a   1.000
_cell.length_b   1.000
_cell.length_c   1.000
_cell.angle_alpha   90.00
_cell.angle_beta   90.00
_cell.angle_gamma   90.00
#
_symmetry.space_group_name_H-M   'P 1'
#
loop_
_entity.id
_entity.type
_entity.pdbx_description
1 polymer ?
#
loop_
_entity_poly.entity_id
_entity_poly.type
_entity_poly.pdbx_seq_one_letter_code
_entity_poly.pdbx_strand_id
1 'polypeptide(L)'
;MAPRARSPRAESASLHVSLLALPDAVISTLSGLFDVMNGATLMASSGQSRPPFHVQTVGEQTGSLMLASGLPIEVQRAIDDFDRTDIVIVPSVLLKSHQWKTGRYPRLVAWLKRMHARGAILCSACSGIFLLAETGLFDGKDATVHFGYANAFASLYPEIAIHPERVLVISGRREELVCSGASTTWHDLVLYLIA
;
A
#
# COMPACT_ATOMS: atom_id res chain seq x y z
N MET A 1 -5.84 8.51 48.96
CA MET A 1 -5.54 9.02 47.62
C MET A 1 -6.14 8.03 46.61
N ALA A 2 -7.29 8.37 46.05
CA ALA A 2 -8.02 7.47 45.15
C ALA A 2 -7.36 7.44 43.78
N PRO A 3 -7.30 6.30 43.07
CA PRO A 3 -6.72 6.23 41.72
C PRO A 3 -7.60 7.02 40.74
N ARG A 4 -6.98 7.93 39.99
CA ARG A 4 -7.64 8.65 38.90
C ARG A 4 -8.12 7.63 37.85
N ALA A 5 -9.43 7.60 37.62
CA ALA A 5 -10.03 6.88 36.49
C ALA A 5 -9.41 7.41 35.20
N ARG A 6 -8.82 6.50 34.41
CA ARG A 6 -8.41 6.79 33.03
C ARG A 6 -9.66 7.14 32.23
N SER A 7 -9.67 8.32 31.63
CA SER A 7 -10.69 8.71 30.66
C SER A 7 -10.81 7.62 29.60
N PRO A 8 -12.04 7.22 29.16
CA PRO A 8 -12.19 6.31 28.06
C PRO A 8 -11.50 6.92 26.83
N ARG A 9 -10.56 6.17 26.21
CA ARG A 9 -10.02 6.53 24.90
C ARG A 9 -11.21 6.73 23.98
N ALA A 10 -11.31 7.89 23.33
CA ALA A 10 -12.28 8.12 22.27
C ALA A 10 -12.19 6.92 21.31
N GLU A 11 -13.33 6.28 21.00
CA GLU A 11 -13.40 5.19 20.03
C GLU A 11 -12.81 5.71 18.71
N SER A 12 -11.61 5.24 18.35
CA SER A 12 -10.99 5.62 17.09
C SER A 12 -11.84 5.03 15.95
N ALA A 13 -12.17 5.86 14.98
CA ALA A 13 -12.85 5.37 13.77
C ALA A 13 -11.95 4.31 13.09
N SER A 14 -12.56 3.26 12.51
CA SER A 14 -11.85 2.29 11.68
C SER A 14 -11.08 3.00 10.55
N LEU A 15 -9.81 2.67 10.37
CA LEU A 15 -9.02 3.20 9.26
C LEU A 15 -9.44 2.52 7.95
N HIS A 16 -9.72 3.33 6.93
CA HIS A 16 -10.00 2.81 5.59
C HIS A 16 -8.70 2.49 4.87
N VAL A 17 -8.56 1.23 4.44
CA VAL A 17 -7.39 0.72 3.72
C VAL A 17 -7.77 0.35 2.29
N SER A 18 -7.20 1.04 1.33
CA SER A 18 -7.35 0.77 -0.09
C SER A 18 -6.20 -0.11 -0.57
N LEU A 19 -6.46 -1.41 -0.83
CA LEU A 19 -5.54 -2.28 -1.54
C LEU A 19 -5.70 -2.08 -3.03
N LEU A 20 -4.65 -1.56 -3.68
CA LEU A 20 -4.73 -1.20 -5.08
C LEU A 20 -4.70 -2.45 -5.98
N ALA A 21 -5.77 -2.62 -6.74
CA ALA A 21 -5.94 -3.68 -7.71
C ALA A 21 -5.63 -3.14 -9.12
N LEU A 22 -4.64 -3.72 -9.78
CA LEU A 22 -4.26 -3.38 -11.15
C LEU A 22 -3.88 -4.67 -11.90
N PRO A 23 -3.95 -4.67 -13.26
CA PRO A 23 -3.74 -5.89 -14.05
C PRO A 23 -2.41 -6.61 -13.78
N ASP A 24 -1.36 -5.87 -13.47
CA ASP A 24 -0.05 -6.45 -13.19
C ASP A 24 0.15 -6.86 -11.72
N ALA A 25 -0.84 -6.70 -10.84
CA ALA A 25 -0.70 -7.05 -9.43
C ALA A 25 -0.36 -8.54 -9.25
N VAL A 26 0.55 -8.83 -8.32
CA VAL A 26 0.88 -10.18 -7.89
C VAL A 26 -0.18 -10.65 -6.91
N ILE A 27 -0.92 -11.68 -7.29
CA ILE A 27 -2.08 -12.18 -6.52
C ILE A 27 -1.72 -12.55 -5.08
N SER A 28 -0.59 -13.23 -4.86
CA SER A 28 -0.15 -13.65 -3.53
C SER A 28 0.10 -12.48 -2.59
N THR A 29 0.65 -11.37 -3.10
CA THR A 29 0.85 -10.16 -2.29
C THR A 29 -0.48 -9.47 -2.00
N LEU A 30 -1.33 -9.33 -3.01
CA LEU A 30 -2.62 -8.66 -2.86
C LEU A 30 -3.54 -9.42 -1.92
N SER A 31 -3.71 -10.74 -2.15
CA SER A 31 -4.56 -11.58 -1.29
C SER A 31 -3.99 -11.72 0.12
N GLY A 32 -2.67 -11.87 0.26
CA GLY A 32 -2.03 -11.98 1.57
C GLY A 32 -2.19 -10.71 2.41
N LEU A 33 -2.01 -9.53 1.82
CA LEU A 33 -2.29 -8.25 2.48
C LEU A 33 -3.75 -8.16 2.92
N PHE A 34 -4.68 -8.53 2.03
CA PHE A 34 -6.12 -8.53 2.31
C PHE A 34 -6.46 -9.46 3.47
N ASP A 35 -5.98 -10.71 3.44
CA ASP A 35 -6.26 -11.73 4.44
C ASP A 35 -5.70 -11.35 5.82
N VAL A 36 -4.43 -10.92 5.88
CA VAL A 36 -3.77 -10.61 7.16
C VAL A 36 -4.40 -9.37 7.81
N MET A 37 -4.70 -8.32 7.06
CA MET A 37 -5.33 -7.12 7.62
C MET A 37 -6.78 -7.38 8.07
N ASN A 38 -7.55 -8.18 7.32
CA ASN A 38 -8.88 -8.61 7.77
C ASN A 38 -8.79 -9.57 8.95
N GLY A 39 -7.80 -10.47 9.00
CA GLY A 39 -7.52 -11.34 10.13
C GLY A 39 -7.24 -10.55 11.41
N ALA A 40 -6.40 -9.53 11.34
CA ALA A 40 -6.14 -8.61 12.46
C ALA A 40 -7.43 -7.92 12.94
N THR A 41 -8.29 -7.53 12.02
CA THR A 41 -9.62 -6.97 12.30
C THR A 41 -10.50 -7.98 13.06
N LEU A 42 -10.57 -9.23 12.60
CA LEU A 42 -11.36 -10.29 13.28
C LEU A 42 -10.83 -10.59 14.68
N MET A 43 -9.51 -10.64 14.86
CA MET A 43 -8.90 -10.89 16.17
C MET A 43 -9.13 -9.72 17.14
N ALA A 44 -9.07 -8.49 16.70
CA ALA A 44 -9.31 -7.31 17.51
C ALA A 44 -10.79 -7.18 17.91
N SER A 45 -11.71 -7.63 17.07
CA SER A 45 -13.17 -7.50 17.30
C SER A 45 -13.69 -8.36 18.46
N SER A 46 -12.92 -9.33 18.96
CA SER A 46 -13.32 -10.16 20.14
C SER A 46 -13.41 -9.37 21.45
N GLY A 47 -13.08 -8.08 21.47
CA GLY A 47 -13.18 -7.21 22.65
C GLY A 47 -13.42 -5.72 22.35
N GLN A 48 -13.55 -5.33 21.09
CA GLN A 48 -13.75 -3.95 20.67
C GLN A 48 -15.05 -3.77 19.89
N SER A 49 -15.69 -2.63 20.05
CA SER A 49 -16.96 -2.31 19.39
C SER A 49 -16.81 -2.06 17.87
N ARG A 50 -15.59 -1.78 17.37
CA ARG A 50 -15.31 -1.54 15.96
C ARG A 50 -14.00 -2.19 15.52
N PRO A 51 -13.93 -2.72 14.25
CA PRO A 51 -12.70 -3.24 13.68
C PRO A 51 -11.67 -2.12 13.48
N PRO A 52 -10.35 -2.38 13.67
CA PRO A 52 -9.31 -1.38 13.47
C PRO A 52 -9.19 -0.93 12.01
N PHE A 53 -9.45 -1.81 11.05
CA PHE A 53 -9.36 -1.56 9.61
C PHE A 53 -10.65 -1.91 8.88
N HIS A 54 -10.95 -1.13 7.86
CA HIS A 54 -11.90 -1.44 6.81
C HIS A 54 -11.14 -1.58 5.50
N VAL A 55 -10.86 -2.82 5.09
CA VAL A 55 -9.99 -3.14 3.96
C VAL A 55 -10.81 -3.41 2.71
N GLN A 56 -10.50 -2.72 1.61
CA GLN A 56 -11.19 -2.91 0.33
C GLN A 56 -10.18 -2.98 -0.82
N THR A 57 -10.47 -3.82 -1.81
CA THR A 57 -9.78 -3.78 -3.11
C THR A 57 -10.30 -2.62 -3.94
N VAL A 58 -9.37 -1.78 -4.41
CA VAL A 58 -9.68 -0.54 -5.13
C VAL A 58 -8.98 -0.54 -6.48
N GLY A 59 -9.66 -0.19 -7.54
CA GLY A 59 -9.11 -0.15 -8.89
C GLY A 59 -9.72 0.95 -9.75
N GLU A 60 -9.37 0.99 -11.04
CA GLU A 60 -9.94 2.00 -11.95
C GLU A 60 -11.44 1.82 -12.20
N GLN A 61 -11.94 0.60 -12.08
CA GLN A 61 -13.34 0.23 -12.24
C GLN A 61 -13.69 -0.87 -11.25
N THR A 62 -14.95 -0.97 -10.83
CA THR A 62 -15.48 -2.07 -10.02
C THR A 62 -15.71 -3.32 -10.84
N GLY A 63 -15.78 -4.48 -10.17
CA GLY A 63 -16.07 -5.76 -10.78
C GLY A 63 -14.84 -6.62 -11.00
N SER A 64 -14.97 -7.63 -11.85
CA SER A 64 -13.92 -8.61 -12.07
C SER A 64 -12.73 -8.05 -12.86
N LEU A 65 -11.54 -8.12 -12.28
CA LEU A 65 -10.29 -7.74 -12.90
C LEU A 65 -9.42 -8.97 -13.13
N MET A 66 -9.08 -9.26 -14.39
CA MET A 66 -8.15 -10.33 -14.74
C MET A 66 -6.71 -9.88 -14.47
N LEU A 67 -6.02 -10.57 -13.58
CA LEU A 67 -4.60 -10.32 -13.31
C LEU A 67 -3.71 -10.95 -14.38
N ALA A 68 -2.49 -10.46 -14.52
CA ALA A 68 -1.49 -10.98 -15.45
C ALA A 68 -1.11 -12.45 -15.17
N SER A 69 -1.37 -12.95 -13.96
CA SER A 69 -1.24 -14.38 -13.59
C SER A 69 -2.34 -15.28 -14.15
N GLY A 70 -3.38 -14.71 -14.77
CA GLY A 70 -4.55 -15.45 -15.28
C GLY A 70 -5.65 -15.72 -14.25
N LEU A 71 -5.53 -15.17 -13.03
CA LEU A 71 -6.55 -15.29 -11.99
C LEU A 71 -7.38 -14.01 -11.90
N PRO A 72 -8.72 -14.09 -11.85
CA PRO A 72 -9.56 -12.93 -11.63
C PRO A 72 -9.59 -12.58 -10.13
N ILE A 73 -9.70 -11.28 -9.86
CA ILE A 73 -10.02 -10.75 -8.53
C ILE A 73 -11.22 -9.81 -8.63
N GLU A 74 -11.93 -9.63 -7.52
CA GLU A 74 -13.00 -8.65 -7.44
C GLU A 74 -12.45 -7.29 -7.00
N VAL A 75 -12.73 -6.24 -7.76
CA VAL A 75 -12.49 -4.85 -7.40
C VAL A 75 -13.76 -4.32 -6.77
N GLN A 76 -13.72 -4.08 -5.46
CA GLN A 76 -14.88 -3.70 -4.65
C GLN A 76 -15.28 -2.24 -4.83
N ARG A 77 -14.30 -1.35 -5.13
CA ARG A 77 -14.56 0.08 -5.32
C ARG A 77 -13.71 0.67 -6.44
N ALA A 78 -14.30 1.56 -7.20
CA ALA A 78 -13.55 2.36 -8.17
C ALA A 78 -12.86 3.57 -7.49
N ILE A 79 -11.75 4.01 -8.05
CA ILE A 79 -11.01 5.20 -7.58
C ILE A 79 -11.82 6.49 -7.61
N ASP A 80 -12.90 6.53 -8.39
CA ASP A 80 -13.78 7.68 -8.52
C ASP A 80 -14.98 7.64 -7.56
N ASP A 81 -15.18 6.52 -6.82
CA ASP A 81 -16.32 6.36 -5.91
C ASP A 81 -16.14 7.06 -4.57
N PHE A 82 -14.93 7.51 -4.25
CA PHE A 82 -14.61 8.12 -2.97
C PHE A 82 -13.42 9.07 -3.04
N ASP A 83 -13.44 10.01 -2.12
CA ASP A 83 -12.51 11.12 -2.11
C ASP A 83 -11.42 11.00 -1.03
N ARG A 84 -11.53 10.03 -0.13
CA ARG A 84 -10.61 9.87 0.99
C ARG A 84 -10.42 8.41 1.36
N THR A 85 -9.19 8.07 1.67
CA THR A 85 -8.77 6.83 2.33
C THR A 85 -7.65 7.16 3.31
N ASP A 86 -7.45 6.36 4.34
CA ASP A 86 -6.40 6.62 5.33
C ASP A 86 -5.08 5.98 4.92
N ILE A 87 -5.14 4.80 4.30
CA ILE A 87 -3.96 4.05 3.84
C ILE A 87 -4.23 3.55 2.42
N VAL A 88 -3.24 3.70 1.55
CA VAL A 88 -3.22 3.04 0.23
C VAL A 88 -2.04 2.08 0.20
N ILE A 89 -2.26 0.83 -0.17
CA ILE A 89 -1.19 -0.15 -0.35
C ILE A 89 -1.14 -0.58 -1.82
N VAL A 90 -0.02 -0.31 -2.47
CA VAL A 90 0.29 -0.82 -3.81
C VAL A 90 0.97 -2.18 -3.65
N PRO A 91 0.35 -3.29 -4.07
CA PRO A 91 0.95 -4.61 -3.98
C PRO A 91 2.15 -4.74 -4.93
N SER A 92 2.88 -5.85 -4.82
CA SER A 92 3.89 -6.20 -5.82
C SER A 92 3.26 -6.25 -7.21
N VAL A 93 4.02 -5.84 -8.22
CA VAL A 93 3.60 -5.87 -9.62
C VAL A 93 4.54 -6.75 -10.45
N LEU A 94 4.01 -7.46 -11.43
CA LEU A 94 4.78 -8.26 -12.36
C LEU A 94 5.46 -7.33 -13.38
N LEU A 95 6.78 -7.38 -13.42
CA LEU A 95 7.59 -6.64 -14.38
C LEU A 95 7.91 -7.54 -15.56
N LYS A 96 7.19 -7.36 -16.67
CA LYS A 96 7.46 -8.11 -17.91
C LYS A 96 8.88 -7.79 -18.40
N SER A 97 9.66 -8.84 -18.67
CA SER A 97 11.07 -8.71 -19.09
C SER A 97 11.92 -7.88 -18.10
N HIS A 98 11.60 -7.92 -16.80
CA HIS A 98 12.25 -7.13 -15.73
C HIS A 98 12.21 -5.61 -15.97
N GLN A 99 11.29 -5.11 -16.78
CA GLN A 99 11.18 -3.70 -17.11
C GLN A 99 9.84 -3.13 -16.66
N TRP A 100 9.90 -1.96 -16.03
CA TRP A 100 8.73 -1.14 -15.79
C TRP A 100 8.50 -0.22 -16.98
N LYS A 101 7.29 -0.20 -17.49
CA LYS A 101 6.88 0.76 -18.53
C LYS A 101 6.11 1.89 -17.85
N THR A 102 6.70 3.07 -17.77
CA THR A 102 6.08 4.27 -17.21
C THR A 102 4.86 4.72 -18.00
N GLY A 103 3.94 5.44 -17.32
CA GLY A 103 2.76 6.02 -17.94
C GLY A 103 1.66 5.03 -18.31
N ARG A 104 1.70 3.80 -17.79
CA ARG A 104 0.66 2.77 -18.06
C ARG A 104 -0.62 3.01 -17.27
N TYR A 105 -0.52 3.65 -16.12
CA TYR A 105 -1.62 3.82 -15.17
C TYR A 105 -1.83 5.28 -14.76
N PRO A 106 -2.06 6.20 -15.72
CA PRO A 106 -2.10 7.63 -15.41
C PRO A 106 -3.23 8.01 -14.45
N ARG A 107 -4.38 7.31 -14.52
CA ARG A 107 -5.51 7.54 -13.60
C ARG A 107 -5.17 7.12 -12.17
N LEU A 108 -4.51 5.98 -11.99
CA LEU A 108 -4.06 5.52 -10.67
C LEU A 108 -3.01 6.46 -10.08
N VAL A 109 -2.04 6.90 -10.88
CA VAL A 109 -1.02 7.87 -10.46
C VAL A 109 -1.66 9.19 -10.01
N ALA A 110 -2.61 9.72 -10.78
CA ALA A 110 -3.34 10.93 -10.41
C ALA A 110 -4.16 10.74 -9.11
N TRP A 111 -4.80 9.59 -8.95
CA TRP A 111 -5.57 9.24 -7.75
C TRP A 111 -4.66 9.12 -6.52
N LEU A 112 -3.52 8.44 -6.62
CA LEU A 112 -2.53 8.32 -5.54
C LEU A 112 -2.06 9.70 -5.04
N LYS A 113 -1.77 10.63 -5.97
CA LYS A 113 -1.43 12.02 -5.62
C LYS A 113 -2.55 12.72 -4.87
N ARG A 114 -3.81 12.54 -5.31
CA ARG A 114 -4.98 13.11 -4.61
C ARG A 114 -5.14 12.54 -3.20
N MET A 115 -5.00 11.22 -3.01
CA MET A 115 -5.13 10.59 -1.71
C MET A 115 -4.02 11.04 -0.75
N HIS A 116 -2.78 11.11 -1.22
CA HIS A 116 -1.66 11.66 -0.44
C HIS A 116 -1.92 13.11 -0.03
N ALA A 117 -2.37 13.96 -0.95
CA ALA A 117 -2.69 15.37 -0.65
C ALA A 117 -3.81 15.51 0.41
N ARG A 118 -4.69 14.50 0.53
CA ARG A 118 -5.76 14.42 1.54
C ARG A 118 -5.35 13.72 2.82
N GLY A 119 -4.07 13.37 2.95
CA GLY A 119 -3.47 12.85 4.18
C GLY A 119 -3.30 11.34 4.24
N ALA A 120 -3.57 10.61 3.16
CA ALA A 120 -3.36 9.18 3.12
C ALA A 120 -1.87 8.81 3.26
N ILE A 121 -1.61 7.72 3.98
CA ILE A 121 -0.32 7.03 3.98
C ILE A 121 -0.26 6.20 2.69
N LEU A 122 0.82 6.36 1.92
CA LEU A 122 1.06 5.55 0.72
C LEU A 122 2.09 4.47 1.01
N CYS A 123 1.69 3.23 0.81
CA CYS A 123 2.53 2.07 1.05
C CYS A 123 2.80 1.31 -0.24
N SER A 124 3.97 0.69 -0.36
CA SER A 124 4.28 -0.25 -1.43
C SER A 124 4.89 -1.55 -0.90
N ALA A 125 4.52 -2.65 -1.52
CA ALA A 125 5.17 -3.92 -1.34
C ALA A 125 6.06 -4.22 -2.55
N CYS A 126 7.36 -4.49 -2.32
CA CYS A 126 8.31 -4.95 -3.34
C CYS A 126 8.34 -4.03 -4.58
N SER A 127 7.95 -4.56 -5.74
CA SER A 127 7.90 -3.82 -7.01
C SER A 127 6.74 -2.81 -7.13
N GLY A 128 5.82 -2.76 -6.18
CA GLY A 128 4.76 -1.75 -6.16
C GLY A 128 5.27 -0.32 -6.10
N ILE A 129 6.50 -0.12 -5.61
CA ILE A 129 7.18 1.18 -5.57
C ILE A 129 7.32 1.83 -6.96
N PHE A 130 7.41 1.05 -8.04
CA PHE A 130 7.49 1.61 -9.39
C PHE A 130 6.29 2.47 -9.73
N LEU A 131 5.09 2.06 -9.34
CA LEU A 131 3.89 2.89 -9.54
C LEU A 131 3.89 4.13 -8.64
N LEU A 132 4.32 4.01 -7.38
CA LEU A 132 4.41 5.16 -6.48
C LEU A 132 5.47 6.17 -6.92
N ALA A 133 6.59 5.72 -7.50
CA ALA A 133 7.63 6.60 -8.02
C ALA A 133 7.10 7.51 -9.14
N GLU A 134 6.17 7.03 -9.98
CA GLU A 134 5.56 7.86 -11.03
C GLU A 134 4.77 9.07 -10.47
N THR A 135 4.44 9.07 -9.20
CA THR A 135 3.77 10.21 -8.56
C THR A 135 4.71 11.41 -8.33
N GLY A 136 6.03 11.21 -8.35
CA GLY A 136 7.03 12.21 -7.96
C GLY A 136 7.07 12.50 -6.45
N LEU A 137 6.26 11.81 -5.63
CA LEU A 137 6.20 12.03 -4.18
C LEU A 137 7.44 11.50 -3.45
N PHE A 138 8.19 10.60 -4.09
CA PHE A 138 9.41 10.01 -3.55
C PHE A 138 10.69 10.74 -3.98
N ASP A 139 10.62 11.76 -4.84
CA ASP A 139 11.78 12.51 -5.29
C ASP A 139 12.52 13.13 -4.10
N GLY A 140 13.83 12.90 -4.03
CA GLY A 140 14.69 13.32 -2.94
C GLY A 140 14.47 12.56 -1.60
N LYS A 141 13.82 11.39 -1.63
CA LYS A 141 13.53 10.59 -0.43
C LYS A 141 14.14 9.19 -0.53
N ASP A 142 14.22 8.54 0.63
CA ASP A 142 14.64 7.16 0.74
C ASP A 142 13.48 6.21 0.42
N ALA A 143 13.79 5.09 -0.25
CA ALA A 143 12.86 4.00 -0.51
C ALA A 143 13.60 2.65 -0.54
N THR A 144 12.86 1.56 -0.62
CA THR A 144 13.41 0.22 -0.89
C THR A 144 12.61 -0.46 -1.99
N VAL A 145 13.27 -1.38 -2.67
CA VAL A 145 12.69 -2.22 -3.73
C VAL A 145 13.30 -3.61 -3.65
N HIS A 146 12.68 -4.59 -4.26
CA HIS A 146 13.32 -5.89 -4.41
C HIS A 146 14.71 -5.76 -5.05
N PHE A 147 15.73 -6.35 -4.42
CA PHE A 147 17.14 -6.23 -4.84
C PHE A 147 17.37 -6.54 -6.33
N GLY A 148 16.62 -7.50 -6.89
CA GLY A 148 16.68 -7.84 -8.32
C GLY A 148 16.23 -6.73 -9.27
N TYR A 149 15.57 -5.71 -8.77
CA TYR A 149 15.10 -4.56 -9.56
C TYR A 149 15.82 -3.24 -9.21
N ALA A 150 16.74 -3.24 -8.25
CA ALA A 150 17.38 -2.03 -7.75
C ALA A 150 18.05 -1.20 -8.85
N ASN A 151 18.84 -1.83 -9.72
CA ASN A 151 19.51 -1.14 -10.83
C ASN A 151 18.51 -0.57 -11.84
N ALA A 152 17.49 -1.32 -12.21
CA ALA A 152 16.45 -0.86 -13.14
C ALA A 152 15.65 0.30 -12.55
N PHE A 153 15.34 0.24 -11.23
CA PHE A 153 14.65 1.31 -10.52
C PHE A 153 15.49 2.58 -10.47
N ALA A 154 16.77 2.49 -10.04
CA ALA A 154 17.67 3.64 -9.93
C ALA A 154 17.90 4.32 -11.28
N SER A 155 17.92 3.54 -12.38
CA SER A 155 18.04 4.11 -13.74
C SER A 155 16.80 4.89 -14.18
N LEU A 156 15.59 4.48 -13.74
CA LEU A 156 14.34 5.14 -14.08
C LEU A 156 14.02 6.34 -13.17
N TYR A 157 14.41 6.25 -11.90
CA TYR A 157 14.09 7.23 -10.86
C TYR A 157 15.36 7.64 -10.09
N PRO A 158 16.32 8.33 -10.74
CA PRO A 158 17.61 8.67 -10.13
C PRO A 158 17.50 9.63 -8.95
N GLU A 159 16.38 10.34 -8.82
CA GLU A 159 16.12 11.25 -7.68
C GLU A 159 15.71 10.54 -6.40
N ILE A 160 15.46 9.22 -6.45
CA ILE A 160 15.04 8.43 -5.28
C ILE A 160 16.22 7.62 -4.76
N ALA A 161 16.57 7.81 -3.48
CA ALA A 161 17.64 7.05 -2.83
C ALA A 161 17.14 5.63 -2.47
N ILE A 162 17.63 4.61 -3.20
CA ILE A 162 17.20 3.21 -3.02
C ILE A 162 18.15 2.46 -2.10
N HIS A 163 17.55 1.77 -1.12
CA HIS A 163 18.21 0.93 -0.10
C HIS A 163 17.70 -0.52 -0.20
N PRO A 164 18.14 -1.32 -1.21
CA PRO A 164 17.62 -2.66 -1.44
C PRO A 164 17.96 -3.67 -0.33
N GLU A 165 18.91 -3.32 0.55
CA GLU A 165 19.29 -4.09 1.76
C GLU A 165 18.31 -3.92 2.92
N ARG A 166 17.41 -2.92 2.86
CA ARG A 166 16.45 -2.65 3.93
C ARG A 166 15.13 -3.38 3.70
N VAL A 167 14.62 -3.97 4.75
CA VAL A 167 13.32 -4.66 4.75
C VAL A 167 12.17 -3.67 4.62
N LEU A 168 12.26 -2.56 5.36
CA LEU A 168 11.26 -1.49 5.40
C LEU A 168 11.96 -0.14 5.38
N VAL A 169 11.43 0.79 4.60
CA VAL A 169 11.85 2.20 4.59
C VAL A 169 10.63 3.07 4.79
N ILE A 170 10.72 3.96 5.79
CA ILE A 170 9.69 4.93 6.12
C ILE A 170 10.28 6.30 5.82
N SER A 171 9.57 7.10 5.03
CA SER A 171 10.01 8.43 4.62
C SER A 171 8.83 9.40 4.53
N GLY A 172 9.15 10.67 4.19
CA GLY A 172 8.19 11.76 4.28
C GLY A 172 8.23 12.45 5.64
N ARG A 173 7.76 13.70 5.70
CA ARG A 173 7.81 14.52 6.94
C ARG A 173 6.91 14.00 8.06
N ARG A 174 5.87 13.24 7.70
CA ARG A 174 4.87 12.66 8.58
C ARG A 174 4.92 11.14 8.56
N GLU A 175 6.02 10.56 8.03
CA GLU A 175 6.16 9.11 7.86
C GLU A 175 5.06 8.51 6.94
N GLU A 176 4.57 9.33 6.00
CA GLU A 176 3.45 8.98 5.14
C GLU A 176 3.80 8.17 3.88
N LEU A 177 5.08 7.83 3.69
CA LEU A 177 5.57 7.05 2.57
C LEU A 177 6.30 5.82 3.11
N VAL A 178 5.73 4.63 2.92
CA VAL A 178 6.24 3.39 3.51
C VAL A 178 6.49 2.36 2.41
N CYS A 179 7.71 1.84 2.32
CA CYS A 179 8.08 0.85 1.32
C CYS A 179 8.63 -0.40 1.97
N SER A 180 8.17 -1.57 1.58
CA SER A 180 8.80 -2.83 1.91
C SER A 180 9.56 -3.42 0.70
N GLY A 181 10.70 -4.07 0.98
CA GLY A 181 11.67 -4.54 -0.01
C GLY A 181 11.29 -5.84 -0.71
N ALA A 182 12.06 -6.91 -0.47
CA ALA A 182 11.95 -8.16 -1.22
C ALA A 182 10.73 -9.01 -0.85
N SER A 183 10.44 -9.93 -1.70
CA SER A 183 9.33 -10.92 -1.83
C SER A 183 8.37 -11.13 -0.65
N THR A 184 8.86 -11.36 0.56
CA THR A 184 8.04 -11.65 1.76
C THR A 184 7.92 -10.47 2.72
N THR A 185 8.63 -9.37 2.48
CA THR A 185 8.66 -8.21 3.40
C THR A 185 7.36 -7.41 3.46
N TRP A 186 6.36 -7.76 2.63
CA TRP A 186 5.02 -7.23 2.80
C TRP A 186 4.39 -7.62 4.15
N HIS A 187 4.85 -8.72 4.77
CA HIS A 187 4.46 -9.07 6.15
C HIS A 187 4.97 -8.01 7.14
N ASP A 188 6.21 -7.56 6.97
CA ASP A 188 6.78 -6.51 7.83
C ASP A 188 6.04 -5.19 7.67
N LEU A 189 5.59 -4.86 6.43
CA LEU A 189 4.73 -3.71 6.18
C LEU A 189 3.42 -3.82 6.94
N VAL A 190 2.75 -4.98 6.90
CA VAL A 190 1.49 -5.18 7.64
C VAL A 190 1.72 -5.12 9.13
N LEU A 191 2.77 -5.75 9.65
CA LEU A 191 3.12 -5.67 11.08
C LEU A 191 3.35 -4.22 11.52
N TYR A 192 4.03 -3.42 10.72
CA TYR A 192 4.21 -1.99 10.98
C TYR A 192 2.88 -1.23 11.04
N LEU A 193 1.94 -1.54 10.14
CA LEU A 193 0.64 -0.85 10.08
C LEU A 193 -0.32 -1.26 11.22
N ILE A 194 -0.14 -2.46 11.79
CA ILE A 194 -0.99 -2.99 12.87
C ILE A 194 -0.47 -2.57 14.26
N ALA A 195 0.84 -2.35 14.41
CA ALA A 195 1.49 -2.01 15.69
C ALA A 195 1.14 -0.62 16.17
#